data_005fe3ed4cbd1964fbd377b1cd8d3a03
#
_entry.id   005fe3ed4cbd1964fbd377b1cd8d3a03
#
_cell.length_a   1.000
_cell.length_b   1.000
_cell.length_c   1.000
_cell.angle_alpha   90.00
_cell.angle_beta   90.00
_cell.angle_gamma   90.00
#
_symmetry.space_group_name_H-M   'P 1'
#
loop_
_entity.id
_entity.type
_entity.pdbx_description
1 polymer ?
#
loop_
_entity_poly.entity_id
_entity_poly.type
_entity_poly.pdbx_seq_one_letter_code
_entity_poly.pdbx_strand_id
1 'polypeptide(L)'
;MANESNRRDFLKTSSLLTGGAILGSLPFASKAATGKSGYHFSVNDTIKVALIGCGGRGTGAAQQALSTKQNVQIVAMADAFRDRLDESYKNITNFLTAKNLKAADGTSKLNVPDANKFVGFDAYKQAMALADVVILATPPGFRPSHFEEAVRQGKQIFMEKPVATDAPGVRRVLAAAEEAKKKKLNVVVGLQRHYQPNYREMIKRIHDGALGDIVGGQVYWISGGVWHKPRKPNQTEMDYQMRNWYYFNWLCGDHINEQHIHNIDVANWVKKGYPVSCQGTGGRQVRNGKDDGEIFDHHIVDFTYADGTTINSQCRHYEGTYSKVDEMFLGTKGRVDSFGQKSILMDYKGQPIYTHNGKSDGNPYQIEHDELFDAIAKGEYKFADAENGAKSTMTAIMGRMATYSGKVVKWDEALNSQIDLFPDKLAWDAMPKSLPDKDGFYQIAVPGKTITV
;
A
#
# COMPACT_ATOMS: atom_id res chain seq x y z
N MET A 1 3.05 15.12 57.13
CA MET A 1 4.32 15.57 56.53
C MET A 1 4.54 14.71 55.30
N ALA A 2 4.17 15.21 54.13
CA ALA A 2 4.30 14.51 52.87
C ALA A 2 5.70 14.79 52.28
N ASN A 3 6.42 13.74 51.97
CA ASN A 3 7.75 13.79 51.36
C ASN A 3 7.60 14.08 49.87
N GLU A 4 7.99 15.26 49.41
CA GLU A 4 8.12 15.58 47.98
C GLU A 4 9.35 14.87 47.41
N SER A 5 9.13 13.88 46.56
CA SER A 5 10.21 13.27 45.77
C SER A 5 10.61 14.18 44.62
N ASN A 6 11.88 14.56 44.56
CA ASN A 6 12.44 15.55 43.67
C ASN A 6 12.71 14.91 42.27
N ARG A 7 12.40 15.62 41.19
CA ARG A 7 12.61 15.21 39.77
C ARG A 7 14.02 14.67 39.46
N ARG A 8 15.01 15.02 40.28
CA ARG A 8 16.39 14.53 40.11
C ARG A 8 16.60 13.08 40.53
N ASP A 9 15.79 12.57 41.43
CA ASP A 9 15.92 11.17 41.92
C ASP A 9 15.25 10.18 40.99
N PHE A 10 14.20 10.60 40.26
CA PHE A 10 13.57 9.83 39.19
C PHE A 10 14.52 9.52 38.03
N LEU A 11 15.38 10.48 37.67
CA LEU A 11 16.35 10.31 36.56
C LEU A 11 17.56 9.43 36.93
N LYS A 12 17.85 9.22 38.22
CA LYS A 12 18.96 8.36 38.65
C LYS A 12 18.57 6.89 38.81
N THR A 13 17.29 6.60 39.00
CA THR A 13 16.79 5.22 39.15
C THR A 13 16.45 4.54 37.83
N SER A 14 16.32 5.32 36.74
CA SER A 14 16.03 4.80 35.39
C SER A 14 17.24 4.30 34.62
N SER A 15 18.46 4.44 35.16
CA SER A 15 19.71 4.12 34.44
C SER A 15 20.32 2.76 34.74
N LEU A 16 19.61 1.87 35.46
CA LEU A 16 20.18 0.59 35.93
C LEU A 16 19.36 -0.67 35.55
N LEU A 17 18.43 -0.57 34.59
CA LEU A 17 17.71 -1.76 34.11
C LEU A 17 17.44 -1.63 32.56
N THR A 18 18.49 -1.64 31.75
CA THR A 18 18.37 -1.97 30.33
C THR A 18 19.65 -2.63 29.82
N GLY A 19 19.77 -3.91 30.15
CA GLY A 19 20.53 -4.81 29.30
C GLY A 19 19.55 -5.50 28.37
N GLY A 20 19.66 -5.26 27.08
CA GLY A 20 19.06 -6.14 26.08
C GLY A 20 18.18 -5.44 25.03
N ALA A 21 18.70 -5.46 23.82
CA ALA A 21 18.09 -5.17 22.52
C ALA A 21 18.17 -3.69 22.07
N ILE A 22 19.32 -3.33 21.56
CA ILE A 22 19.45 -2.26 20.56
C ILE A 22 18.79 -2.78 19.29
N LEU A 23 17.51 -2.50 19.08
CA LEU A 23 16.91 -2.49 17.77
C LEU A 23 17.45 -1.25 17.06
N GLY A 24 18.51 -1.45 16.27
CA GLY A 24 19.13 -0.42 15.48
C GLY A 24 18.09 0.27 14.60
N SER A 25 18.00 1.60 14.74
CA SER A 25 17.37 2.48 13.77
C SER A 25 18.09 2.30 12.43
N LEU A 26 17.58 1.42 11.58
CA LEU A 26 18.07 1.32 10.20
C LEU A 26 17.61 2.57 9.45
N PRO A 27 18.52 3.24 8.74
CA PRO A 27 18.19 4.41 7.95
C PRO A 27 17.19 4.03 6.86
N PHE A 28 16.21 4.88 6.64
CA PHE A 28 15.16 4.80 5.60
C PHE A 28 15.66 4.92 4.15
N ALA A 29 16.95 4.99 3.95
CA ALA A 29 17.49 4.67 2.65
C ALA A 29 17.36 3.16 2.50
N SER A 30 16.46 2.68 1.66
CA SER A 30 16.66 1.39 1.03
C SER A 30 18.04 1.47 0.40
N LYS A 31 19.09 1.05 1.14
CA LYS A 31 20.39 0.82 0.50
C LYS A 31 20.07 -0.14 -0.61
N ALA A 32 20.15 0.35 -1.85
CA ALA A 32 20.09 -0.49 -3.01
C ALA A 32 21.00 -1.68 -2.73
N ALA A 33 20.41 -2.82 -2.44
CA ALA A 33 21.16 -4.03 -2.17
C ALA A 33 21.67 -4.49 -3.54
N THR A 34 22.83 -3.97 -3.95
CA THR A 34 23.46 -4.32 -5.21
C THR A 34 23.98 -5.76 -5.10
N GLY A 35 23.26 -6.68 -5.69
CA GLY A 35 23.64 -8.09 -5.82
C GLY A 35 23.12 -8.64 -7.14
N LYS A 36 23.65 -9.77 -7.61
CA LYS A 36 23.05 -10.47 -8.74
C LYS A 36 21.78 -11.19 -8.24
N SER A 37 20.68 -11.05 -8.97
CA SER A 37 19.48 -11.86 -8.73
C SER A 37 19.78 -13.33 -9.10
N GLY A 38 19.03 -14.28 -8.54
CA GLY A 38 19.15 -15.69 -8.93
C GLY A 38 18.68 -15.98 -10.37
N TYR A 39 18.15 -14.98 -11.08
CA TYR A 39 17.72 -15.06 -12.47
C TYR A 39 18.73 -14.41 -13.39
N HIS A 40 19.13 -15.13 -14.45
CA HIS A 40 19.96 -14.60 -15.54
C HIS A 40 19.08 -14.52 -16.78
N PHE A 41 18.69 -13.31 -17.15
CA PHE A 41 18.11 -13.04 -18.46
C PHE A 41 19.24 -12.61 -19.41
N SER A 42 19.28 -13.13 -20.64
CA SER A 42 20.04 -12.50 -21.71
C SER A 42 19.25 -11.29 -22.23
N VAL A 43 19.92 -10.33 -22.86
CA VAL A 43 19.32 -9.04 -23.30
C VAL A 43 18.09 -9.25 -24.23
N ASN A 44 17.97 -10.42 -24.87
CA ASN A 44 16.90 -10.75 -25.80
C ASN A 44 15.85 -11.73 -25.23
N ASP A 45 16.03 -12.19 -23.99
CA ASP A 45 15.07 -13.13 -23.40
C ASP A 45 13.72 -12.47 -23.13
N THR A 46 12.64 -13.18 -23.39
CA THR A 46 11.31 -12.72 -23.06
C THR A 46 11.06 -12.87 -21.57
N ILE A 47 10.78 -11.76 -20.89
CA ILE A 47 10.35 -11.74 -19.50
C ILE A 47 8.85 -12.07 -19.46
N LYS A 48 8.51 -13.25 -18.96
CA LYS A 48 7.14 -13.73 -18.86
C LYS A 48 6.45 -13.19 -17.62
N VAL A 49 5.28 -12.60 -17.78
CA VAL A 49 4.52 -11.97 -16.69
C VAL A 49 3.17 -12.66 -16.52
N ALA A 50 2.78 -12.92 -15.28
CA ALA A 50 1.41 -13.28 -14.92
C ALA A 50 0.70 -12.10 -14.24
N LEU A 51 -0.51 -11.77 -14.72
CA LEU A 51 -1.39 -10.80 -14.10
C LEU A 51 -2.36 -11.50 -13.14
N ILE A 52 -2.29 -11.14 -11.85
CA ILE A 52 -3.15 -11.66 -10.79
C ILE A 52 -4.02 -10.53 -10.27
N GLY A 53 -5.33 -10.60 -10.56
CA GLY A 53 -6.27 -9.50 -10.32
C GLY A 53 -6.44 -8.63 -11.55
N CYS A 54 -7.53 -8.88 -12.29
CA CYS A 54 -7.84 -8.28 -13.60
C CYS A 54 -8.79 -7.09 -13.48
N GLY A 55 -8.80 -6.38 -12.36
CA GLY A 55 -9.51 -5.12 -12.20
C GLY A 55 -8.83 -3.95 -12.93
N GLY A 56 -9.37 -2.74 -12.78
CA GLY A 56 -8.84 -1.53 -13.44
C GLY A 56 -7.37 -1.28 -13.14
N ARG A 57 -6.95 -1.42 -11.87
CA ARG A 57 -5.54 -1.19 -11.49
C ARG A 57 -4.62 -2.29 -12.04
N GLY A 58 -5.03 -3.57 -11.98
CA GLY A 58 -4.25 -4.66 -12.57
C GLY A 58 -4.10 -4.53 -14.08
N THR A 59 -5.17 -4.16 -14.79
CA THR A 59 -5.13 -3.84 -16.23
C THR A 59 -4.14 -2.71 -16.53
N GLY A 60 -4.15 -1.63 -15.72
CA GLY A 60 -3.21 -0.51 -15.85
C GLY A 60 -1.76 -0.93 -15.59
N ALA A 61 -1.50 -1.72 -14.54
CA ALA A 61 -0.16 -2.23 -14.23
C ALA A 61 0.38 -3.14 -15.36
N ALA A 62 -0.49 -3.98 -15.93
CA ALA A 62 -0.14 -4.79 -17.09
C ALA A 62 0.24 -3.93 -18.31
N GLN A 63 -0.51 -2.87 -18.59
CA GLN A 63 -0.20 -1.91 -19.68
C GLN A 63 1.12 -1.20 -19.44
N GLN A 64 1.43 -0.82 -18.20
CA GLN A 64 2.71 -0.20 -17.81
C GLN A 64 3.88 -1.17 -17.99
N ALA A 65 3.74 -2.42 -17.53
CA ALA A 65 4.75 -3.47 -17.73
C ALA A 65 5.03 -3.71 -19.23
N LEU A 66 3.97 -3.79 -20.05
CA LEU A 66 4.08 -3.98 -21.49
C LEU A 66 4.66 -2.76 -22.25
N SER A 67 4.65 -1.57 -21.62
CA SER A 67 5.18 -0.32 -22.17
C SER A 67 6.66 -0.11 -21.84
N THR A 68 7.26 -0.95 -20.99
CA THR A 68 8.69 -0.89 -20.69
C THR A 68 9.56 -1.20 -21.91
N LYS A 69 10.82 -0.80 -21.88
CA LYS A 69 11.76 -1.01 -23.02
C LYS A 69 12.16 -2.49 -23.17
N GLN A 70 11.97 -3.30 -22.15
CA GLN A 70 12.35 -4.70 -22.11
C GLN A 70 11.37 -5.57 -22.92
N ASN A 71 11.81 -6.75 -23.31
CA ASN A 71 10.98 -7.71 -24.03
C ASN A 71 10.03 -8.43 -23.04
N VAL A 72 8.97 -7.73 -22.62
CA VAL A 72 7.96 -8.22 -21.67
C VAL A 72 6.75 -8.77 -22.40
N GLN A 73 6.28 -9.94 -21.94
CA GLN A 73 5.07 -10.59 -22.49
C GLN A 73 4.19 -11.09 -21.34
N ILE A 74 2.88 -10.78 -21.36
CA ILE A 74 1.92 -11.40 -20.46
C ILE A 74 1.54 -12.78 -21.02
N VAL A 75 1.77 -13.83 -20.22
CA VAL A 75 1.59 -15.23 -20.61
C VAL A 75 0.47 -15.94 -19.85
N ALA A 76 0.00 -15.38 -18.74
CA ALA A 76 -1.08 -15.91 -17.93
C ALA A 76 -1.86 -14.79 -17.23
N MET A 77 -3.16 -15.01 -17.03
CA MET A 77 -4.04 -14.11 -16.31
C MET A 77 -4.90 -14.89 -15.32
N ALA A 78 -5.13 -14.32 -14.13
CA ALA A 78 -5.96 -14.91 -13.09
C ALA A 78 -6.83 -13.86 -12.39
N ASP A 79 -8.10 -14.21 -12.20
CA ASP A 79 -9.05 -13.42 -11.40
C ASP A 79 -10.08 -14.36 -10.74
N ALA A 80 -10.72 -13.93 -9.68
CA ALA A 80 -11.84 -14.64 -9.09
C ALA A 80 -13.06 -14.69 -10.04
N PHE A 81 -13.18 -13.65 -10.91
CA PHE A 81 -14.32 -13.44 -11.79
C PHE A 81 -13.93 -13.51 -13.27
N ARG A 82 -14.63 -14.35 -14.02
CA ARG A 82 -14.41 -14.50 -15.47
C ARG A 82 -14.65 -13.19 -16.23
N ASP A 83 -15.71 -12.46 -15.92
CA ASP A 83 -16.04 -11.21 -16.57
C ASP A 83 -14.92 -10.15 -16.40
N ARG A 84 -14.26 -10.08 -15.24
CA ARG A 84 -13.13 -9.19 -14.99
C ARG A 84 -11.91 -9.56 -15.81
N LEU A 85 -11.62 -10.86 -15.90
CA LEU A 85 -10.51 -11.34 -16.69
C LEU A 85 -10.72 -11.03 -18.18
N ASP A 86 -11.90 -11.31 -18.72
CA ASP A 86 -12.21 -11.07 -20.14
C ASP A 86 -12.22 -9.59 -20.49
N GLU A 87 -12.77 -8.72 -19.63
CA GLU A 87 -12.72 -7.27 -19.78
C GLU A 87 -11.28 -6.76 -19.80
N SER A 88 -10.44 -7.21 -18.88
CA SER A 88 -9.03 -6.84 -18.80
C SER A 88 -8.26 -7.29 -20.05
N TYR A 89 -8.45 -8.53 -20.49
CA TYR A 89 -7.84 -9.06 -21.70
C TYR A 89 -8.17 -8.19 -22.92
N LYS A 90 -9.44 -7.85 -23.09
CA LYS A 90 -9.91 -6.96 -24.17
C LYS A 90 -9.26 -5.57 -24.08
N ASN A 91 -9.22 -4.98 -22.87
CA ASN A 91 -8.67 -3.64 -22.66
C ASN A 91 -7.15 -3.60 -22.92
N ILE A 92 -6.40 -4.63 -22.52
CA ILE A 92 -4.97 -4.75 -22.85
C ILE A 92 -4.76 -4.94 -24.34
N THR A 93 -5.56 -5.75 -25.02
CA THR A 93 -5.50 -5.95 -26.47
C THR A 93 -5.71 -4.63 -27.21
N ASN A 94 -6.74 -3.88 -26.85
CA ASN A 94 -7.04 -2.57 -27.45
C ASN A 94 -5.90 -1.58 -27.23
N PHE A 95 -5.31 -1.56 -26.02
CA PHE A 95 -4.17 -0.70 -25.68
C PHE A 95 -2.94 -1.03 -26.57
N LEU A 96 -2.58 -2.32 -26.71
CA LEU A 96 -1.45 -2.74 -27.52
C LEU A 96 -1.65 -2.37 -28.99
N THR A 97 -2.86 -2.55 -29.50
CA THR A 97 -3.23 -2.16 -30.87
C THR A 97 -3.10 -0.64 -31.08
N ALA A 98 -3.68 0.15 -30.17
CA ALA A 98 -3.66 1.61 -30.24
C ALA A 98 -2.24 2.20 -30.15
N LYS A 99 -1.35 1.55 -29.40
CA LYS A 99 0.06 1.96 -29.21
C LYS A 99 1.02 1.28 -30.20
N ASN A 100 0.53 0.37 -31.05
CA ASN A 100 1.34 -0.45 -31.96
C ASN A 100 2.51 -1.16 -31.26
N LEU A 101 2.24 -1.71 -30.05
CA LEU A 101 3.25 -2.40 -29.26
C LEU A 101 3.28 -3.89 -29.58
N LYS A 102 4.47 -4.38 -29.95
CA LYS A 102 4.74 -5.79 -30.26
C LYS A 102 5.93 -6.32 -29.47
N ALA A 103 6.02 -7.63 -29.32
CA ALA A 103 7.20 -8.31 -28.80
C ALA A 103 8.39 -8.19 -29.79
N ALA A 104 9.59 -8.49 -29.33
CA ALA A 104 10.79 -8.37 -30.13
C ALA A 104 10.77 -9.21 -31.43
N ASP A 105 10.07 -10.34 -31.40
CA ASP A 105 9.86 -11.25 -32.55
C ASP A 105 8.67 -10.84 -33.43
N GLY A 106 8.04 -9.70 -33.19
CA GLY A 106 6.88 -9.21 -33.91
C GLY A 106 5.53 -9.81 -33.48
N THR A 107 5.51 -10.74 -32.54
CA THR A 107 4.28 -11.34 -31.99
C THR A 107 3.57 -10.40 -31.00
N SER A 108 2.41 -10.81 -30.49
CA SER A 108 1.69 -10.04 -29.48
C SER A 108 2.43 -10.08 -28.14
N LYS A 109 2.54 -8.92 -27.48
CA LYS A 109 2.97 -8.85 -26.06
C LYS A 109 1.94 -9.44 -25.08
N LEU A 110 0.71 -9.68 -25.52
CA LEU A 110 -0.32 -10.42 -24.78
C LEU A 110 -0.49 -11.80 -25.42
N ASN A 111 0.18 -12.79 -24.85
CA ASN A 111 0.17 -14.18 -25.34
C ASN A 111 -0.45 -15.09 -24.25
N VAL A 112 -1.76 -14.95 -24.06
CA VAL A 112 -2.54 -15.69 -23.07
C VAL A 112 -3.58 -16.56 -23.77
N PRO A 113 -3.23 -17.79 -24.14
CA PRO A 113 -4.21 -18.74 -24.66
C PRO A 113 -5.27 -19.05 -23.60
N ASP A 114 -6.41 -19.59 -24.01
CA ASP A 114 -7.53 -19.86 -23.10
C ASP A 114 -7.13 -20.80 -21.94
N ALA A 115 -6.21 -21.74 -22.17
CA ALA A 115 -5.65 -22.61 -21.14
C ALA A 115 -4.86 -21.86 -20.04
N ASN A 116 -4.44 -20.62 -20.28
CA ASN A 116 -3.69 -19.78 -19.34
C ASN A 116 -4.57 -18.66 -18.72
N LYS A 117 -5.89 -18.75 -18.90
CA LYS A 117 -6.90 -17.87 -18.29
C LYS A 117 -7.55 -18.59 -17.12
N PHE A 118 -7.04 -18.34 -15.93
CA PHE A 118 -7.45 -19.05 -14.72
C PHE A 118 -8.50 -18.26 -13.94
N VAL A 119 -9.57 -18.93 -13.46
CA VAL A 119 -10.66 -18.30 -12.73
C VAL A 119 -10.91 -19.00 -11.40
N GLY A 120 -11.13 -18.22 -10.34
CA GLY A 120 -11.42 -18.70 -9.00
C GLY A 120 -10.40 -18.27 -7.97
N PHE A 121 -10.62 -18.66 -6.71
CA PHE A 121 -9.79 -18.22 -5.57
C PHE A 121 -8.35 -18.74 -5.63
N ASP A 122 -8.12 -19.92 -6.19
CA ASP A 122 -6.78 -20.55 -6.31
C ASP A 122 -6.13 -20.33 -7.68
N ALA A 123 -6.78 -19.62 -8.59
CA ALA A 123 -6.32 -19.36 -9.94
C ALA A 123 -4.91 -18.75 -10.01
N TYR A 124 -4.55 -17.92 -9.02
CA TYR A 124 -3.24 -17.28 -8.94
C TYR A 124 -2.07 -18.27 -8.91
N LYS A 125 -2.22 -19.42 -8.25
CA LYS A 125 -1.16 -20.44 -8.12
C LYS A 125 -0.73 -20.98 -9.47
N GLN A 126 -1.72 -21.26 -10.34
CA GLN A 126 -1.50 -21.79 -11.69
C GLN A 126 -0.90 -20.74 -12.62
N ALA A 127 -1.42 -19.50 -12.57
CA ALA A 127 -0.90 -18.40 -13.38
C ALA A 127 0.56 -18.08 -13.04
N MET A 128 0.91 -18.00 -11.74
CA MET A 128 2.27 -17.75 -11.27
C MET A 128 3.27 -18.80 -11.77
N ALA A 129 2.86 -20.07 -11.86
CA ALA A 129 3.75 -21.15 -12.28
C ALA A 129 4.28 -20.95 -13.70
N LEU A 130 3.58 -20.22 -14.55
CA LEU A 130 3.92 -20.00 -15.96
C LEU A 130 4.83 -18.78 -16.21
N ALA A 131 5.11 -17.97 -15.18
CA ALA A 131 5.74 -16.66 -15.33
C ALA A 131 7.05 -16.52 -14.54
N ASP A 132 7.86 -15.54 -14.91
CA ASP A 132 9.08 -15.12 -14.19
C ASP A 132 8.77 -14.00 -13.22
N VAL A 133 7.84 -13.13 -13.61
CA VAL A 133 7.38 -11.95 -12.85
C VAL A 133 5.88 -12.05 -12.62
N VAL A 134 5.44 -11.64 -11.44
CA VAL A 134 4.01 -11.57 -11.13
C VAL A 134 3.58 -10.13 -10.81
N ILE A 135 2.42 -9.73 -11.32
CA ILE A 135 1.72 -8.50 -10.97
C ILE A 135 0.57 -8.89 -10.05
N LEU A 136 0.63 -8.48 -8.78
CA LEU A 136 -0.39 -8.79 -7.77
C LEU A 136 -1.28 -7.57 -7.55
N ALA A 137 -2.47 -7.57 -8.12
CA ALA A 137 -3.41 -6.43 -8.11
C ALA A 137 -4.84 -6.80 -7.64
N THR A 138 -4.98 -7.90 -6.91
CA THR A 138 -6.22 -8.26 -6.22
C THR A 138 -6.53 -7.30 -5.06
N PRO A 139 -7.73 -7.31 -4.46
CA PRO A 139 -7.99 -6.56 -3.23
C PRO A 139 -6.96 -6.85 -2.13
N PRO A 140 -6.63 -5.87 -1.28
CA PRO A 140 -5.54 -5.98 -0.28
C PRO A 140 -5.58 -7.20 0.63
N GLY A 141 -6.77 -7.68 1.01
CA GLY A 141 -6.90 -8.86 1.87
C GLY A 141 -6.26 -10.14 1.31
N PHE A 142 -6.19 -10.28 -0.01
CA PHE A 142 -5.54 -11.43 -0.67
C PHE A 142 -4.03 -11.31 -0.77
N ARG A 143 -3.47 -10.10 -0.59
CA ARG A 143 -2.07 -9.83 -0.84
C ARG A 143 -1.11 -10.70 -0.03
N PRO A 144 -1.34 -10.93 1.30
CA PRO A 144 -0.44 -11.78 2.07
C PRO A 144 -0.28 -13.18 1.45
N SER A 145 -1.38 -13.85 1.13
CA SER A 145 -1.35 -15.21 0.55
C SER A 145 -0.73 -15.25 -0.84
N HIS A 146 -1.02 -14.25 -1.67
CA HIS A 146 -0.46 -14.17 -3.02
C HIS A 146 1.03 -13.86 -3.00
N PHE A 147 1.47 -12.98 -2.09
CA PHE A 147 2.88 -12.65 -1.95
C PHE A 147 3.70 -13.82 -1.41
N GLU A 148 3.22 -14.52 -0.37
CA GLU A 148 3.85 -15.75 0.14
C GLU A 148 4.03 -16.79 -0.96
N GLU A 149 3.00 -17.02 -1.77
CA GLU A 149 3.07 -18.00 -2.88
C GLU A 149 4.04 -17.55 -3.96
N ALA A 150 4.08 -16.25 -4.32
CA ALA A 150 5.03 -15.71 -5.28
C ALA A 150 6.48 -15.89 -4.80
N VAL A 151 6.76 -15.60 -3.53
CA VAL A 151 8.07 -15.81 -2.89
C VAL A 151 8.42 -17.30 -2.83
N ARG A 152 7.45 -18.18 -2.49
CA ARG A 152 7.66 -19.64 -2.48
C ARG A 152 8.08 -20.15 -3.86
N GLN A 153 7.40 -19.69 -4.93
CA GLN A 153 7.72 -20.03 -6.31
C GLN A 153 8.93 -19.27 -6.87
N GLY A 154 9.57 -18.38 -6.10
CA GLY A 154 10.79 -17.68 -6.52
C GLY A 154 10.56 -16.61 -7.59
N LYS A 155 9.41 -15.95 -7.64
CA LYS A 155 9.08 -14.97 -8.68
C LYS A 155 9.62 -13.59 -8.36
N GLN A 156 9.95 -12.80 -9.38
CA GLN A 156 10.11 -11.35 -9.27
C GLN A 156 8.71 -10.73 -9.13
N ILE A 157 8.55 -9.65 -8.36
CA ILE A 157 7.21 -9.25 -7.90
C ILE A 157 6.99 -7.75 -8.05
N PHE A 158 5.90 -7.39 -8.72
CA PHE A 158 5.22 -6.13 -8.52
C PHE A 158 3.93 -6.41 -7.75
N MET A 159 3.70 -5.73 -6.65
CA MET A 159 2.44 -5.86 -5.92
C MET A 159 1.84 -4.51 -5.56
N GLU A 160 0.53 -4.39 -5.74
CA GLU A 160 -0.20 -3.18 -5.37
C GLU A 160 -0.29 -3.00 -3.86
N LYS A 161 -0.33 -1.73 -3.48
CA LYS A 161 -0.65 -1.29 -2.11
C LYS A 161 -2.18 -1.34 -1.86
N PRO A 162 -2.64 -1.39 -0.61
CA PRO A 162 -1.94 -1.88 0.58
C PRO A 162 -1.60 -3.36 0.49
N VAL A 163 -0.68 -3.80 1.34
CA VAL A 163 -0.21 -5.20 1.26
C VAL A 163 -0.91 -6.14 2.25
N ALA A 164 -1.83 -5.63 3.06
CA ALA A 164 -2.68 -6.37 4.00
C ALA A 164 -3.86 -5.51 4.45
N THR A 165 -4.77 -6.10 5.23
CA THR A 165 -5.94 -5.42 5.84
C THR A 165 -5.96 -5.49 7.36
N ASP A 166 -5.11 -6.33 7.95
CA ASP A 166 -5.02 -6.58 9.39
C ASP A 166 -3.58 -6.91 9.83
N ALA A 167 -3.35 -6.98 11.13
CA ALA A 167 -2.03 -7.25 11.69
C ALA A 167 -1.51 -8.66 11.38
N PRO A 168 -2.31 -9.74 11.45
CA PRO A 168 -1.88 -11.06 11.00
C PRO A 168 -1.37 -11.06 9.55
N GLY A 169 -2.09 -10.41 8.64
CA GLY A 169 -1.69 -10.25 7.26
C GLY A 169 -0.38 -9.48 7.10
N VAL A 170 -0.20 -8.38 7.84
CA VAL A 170 1.06 -7.61 7.84
C VAL A 170 2.24 -8.46 8.32
N ARG A 171 2.08 -9.22 9.40
CA ARG A 171 3.14 -10.12 9.90
C ARG A 171 3.53 -11.18 8.87
N ARG A 172 2.56 -11.75 8.16
CA ARG A 172 2.80 -12.69 7.05
C ARG A 172 3.62 -12.05 5.93
N VAL A 173 3.26 -10.83 5.52
CA VAL A 173 4.02 -10.09 4.50
C VAL A 173 5.45 -9.79 4.97
N LEU A 174 5.65 -9.38 6.23
CA LEU A 174 6.98 -9.15 6.78
C LEU A 174 7.84 -10.42 6.77
N ALA A 175 7.28 -11.57 7.15
CA ALA A 175 7.98 -12.86 7.10
C ALA A 175 8.35 -13.25 5.66
N ALA A 176 7.42 -13.11 4.72
CA ALA A 176 7.67 -13.38 3.30
C ALA A 176 8.70 -12.40 2.68
N ALA A 177 8.74 -11.13 3.14
CA ALA A 177 9.72 -10.15 2.72
C ALA A 177 11.15 -10.57 3.08
N GLU A 178 11.36 -11.12 4.27
CA GLU A 178 12.67 -11.66 4.67
C GLU A 178 13.09 -12.85 3.79
N GLU A 179 12.16 -13.73 3.43
CA GLU A 179 12.44 -14.83 2.51
C GLU A 179 12.74 -14.33 1.08
N ALA A 180 12.02 -13.31 0.62
CA ALA A 180 12.28 -12.67 -0.67
C ALA A 180 13.70 -12.06 -0.73
N LYS A 181 14.14 -11.39 0.34
CA LYS A 181 15.51 -10.85 0.47
C LYS A 181 16.56 -11.97 0.39
N LYS A 182 16.38 -13.07 1.13
CA LYS A 182 17.30 -14.23 1.09
C LYS A 182 17.42 -14.82 -0.32
N LYS A 183 16.31 -14.90 -1.04
CA LYS A 183 16.24 -15.37 -2.42
C LYS A 183 16.67 -14.34 -3.47
N LYS A 184 16.96 -13.10 -3.06
CA LYS A 184 17.28 -11.95 -3.93
C LYS A 184 16.21 -11.72 -5.00
N LEU A 185 14.94 -11.79 -4.62
CA LEU A 185 13.82 -11.47 -5.47
C LEU A 185 13.56 -9.96 -5.41
N ASN A 186 13.48 -9.31 -6.57
CA ASN A 186 13.03 -7.93 -6.61
C ASN A 186 11.55 -7.86 -6.26
N VAL A 187 11.22 -7.02 -5.31
CA VAL A 187 9.86 -6.74 -4.89
C VAL A 187 9.63 -5.23 -4.92
N VAL A 188 8.78 -4.78 -5.83
CA VAL A 188 8.28 -3.40 -5.90
C VAL A 188 6.86 -3.37 -5.36
N VAL A 189 6.57 -2.41 -4.49
CA VAL A 189 5.22 -2.13 -3.98
C VAL A 189 4.69 -0.86 -4.64
N GLY A 190 3.45 -0.88 -5.13
CA GLY A 190 2.79 0.23 -5.83
C GLY A 190 2.57 1.50 -4.99
N LEU A 191 3.56 1.88 -4.18
CA LEU A 191 3.66 3.17 -3.50
C LEU A 191 4.36 4.15 -4.44
N GLN A 192 3.70 4.50 -5.53
CA GLN A 192 4.28 5.21 -6.68
C GLN A 192 4.96 6.54 -6.33
N ARG A 193 4.69 7.16 -5.17
CA ARG A 193 5.38 8.39 -4.75
C ARG A 193 6.87 8.19 -4.53
N HIS A 194 7.31 6.97 -4.17
CA HIS A 194 8.72 6.60 -4.13
C HIS A 194 9.40 6.61 -5.52
N TYR A 195 8.61 6.60 -6.59
CA TYR A 195 9.06 6.63 -7.98
C TYR A 195 8.75 7.97 -8.67
N GLN A 196 8.23 8.93 -7.92
CA GLN A 196 7.89 10.26 -8.43
C GLN A 196 9.07 11.22 -8.23
N PRO A 197 9.66 11.80 -9.30
CA PRO A 197 10.90 12.55 -9.22
C PRO A 197 10.85 13.74 -8.24
N ASN A 198 9.75 14.50 -8.22
CA ASN A 198 9.60 15.61 -7.27
C ASN A 198 9.60 15.14 -5.80
N TYR A 199 8.93 14.01 -5.47
CA TYR A 199 8.96 13.47 -4.10
C TYR A 199 10.35 13.01 -3.71
N ARG A 200 11.03 12.27 -4.58
CA ARG A 200 12.42 11.81 -4.35
C ARG A 200 13.35 12.99 -4.06
N GLU A 201 13.28 14.05 -4.88
CA GLU A 201 14.14 15.22 -4.72
C GLU A 201 13.78 16.05 -3.47
N MET A 202 12.50 16.28 -3.20
CA MET A 202 12.03 17.01 -2.03
C MET A 202 12.45 16.31 -0.74
N ILE A 203 12.17 15.01 -0.64
CA ILE A 203 12.49 14.24 0.57
C ILE A 203 14.00 14.12 0.76
N LYS A 204 14.76 13.95 -0.32
CA LYS A 204 16.24 14.01 -0.24
C LYS A 204 16.70 15.32 0.42
N ARG A 205 16.18 16.47 -0.01
CA ARG A 205 16.55 17.78 0.57
C ARG A 205 16.12 17.92 2.02
N ILE A 206 14.93 17.41 2.38
CA ILE A 206 14.46 17.37 3.76
C ILE A 206 15.45 16.55 4.60
N HIS A 207 15.85 15.39 4.12
CA HIS A 207 16.80 14.51 4.79
C HIS A 207 18.22 15.09 4.87
N ASP A 208 18.61 15.93 3.91
CA ASP A 208 19.87 16.71 3.92
C ASP A 208 19.79 17.95 4.85
N GLY A 209 18.67 18.16 5.55
CA GLY A 209 18.51 19.20 6.58
C GLY A 209 18.01 20.56 6.06
N ALA A 210 17.46 20.64 4.84
CA ALA A 210 16.94 21.88 4.28
C ALA A 210 15.88 22.57 5.14
N LEU A 211 15.07 21.79 5.86
CA LEU A 211 14.06 22.29 6.79
C LEU A 211 14.49 22.25 8.27
N GLY A 212 15.71 21.77 8.58
CA GLY A 212 16.11 21.43 9.95
C GLY A 212 15.37 20.19 10.47
N ASP A 213 15.14 20.12 11.80
CA ASP A 213 14.39 19.03 12.41
C ASP A 213 12.90 19.18 12.10
N ILE A 214 12.23 18.12 11.72
CA ILE A 214 10.79 18.11 11.48
C ILE A 214 10.07 18.11 12.84
N VAL A 215 9.28 19.15 13.08
CA VAL A 215 8.58 19.39 14.36
C VAL A 215 7.07 19.14 14.30
N GLY A 216 6.52 18.89 13.11
CA GLY A 216 5.11 18.56 12.90
C GLY A 216 4.77 18.45 11.42
N GLY A 217 3.53 18.08 11.15
CA GLY A 217 3.04 17.99 9.78
C GLY A 217 1.59 17.56 9.69
N GLN A 218 1.08 17.59 8.47
CA GLN A 218 -0.28 17.19 8.15
C GLN A 218 -0.29 16.46 6.82
N VAL A 219 -1.04 15.37 6.74
CA VAL A 219 -1.22 14.60 5.52
C VAL A 219 -2.71 14.43 5.22
N TYR A 220 -3.08 14.55 3.94
CA TYR A 220 -4.47 14.67 3.55
C TYR A 220 -4.84 13.75 2.40
N TRP A 221 -5.96 13.02 2.55
CA TRP A 221 -6.71 12.47 1.44
C TRP A 221 -8.19 12.85 1.59
N ILE A 222 -8.50 14.06 1.18
CA ILE A 222 -9.84 14.65 1.27
C ILE A 222 -10.41 14.68 -0.14
N SER A 223 -11.38 13.82 -0.44
CA SER A 223 -11.95 13.66 -1.77
C SER A 223 -13.44 13.31 -1.70
N GLY A 224 -14.08 13.19 -2.85
CA GLY A 224 -15.36 12.51 -3.00
C GLY A 224 -15.25 11.02 -2.72
N GLY A 225 -16.32 10.30 -2.90
CA GLY A 225 -16.37 8.85 -2.72
C GLY A 225 -15.72 8.07 -3.87
N VAL A 226 -15.84 6.76 -3.78
CA VAL A 226 -15.49 5.83 -4.85
C VAL A 226 -16.78 5.11 -5.31
N TRP A 227 -16.66 4.34 -6.38
CA TRP A 227 -17.75 3.57 -6.95
C TRP A 227 -18.42 2.63 -5.94
N HIS A 228 -19.72 2.39 -6.10
CA HIS A 228 -20.47 1.31 -5.46
C HIS A 228 -20.78 0.20 -6.46
N LYS A 229 -20.93 -1.00 -5.97
CA LYS A 229 -21.49 -2.15 -6.71
C LYS A 229 -22.72 -2.66 -5.96
N PRO A 230 -23.91 -2.17 -6.31
CA PRO A 230 -25.12 -2.57 -5.63
C PRO A 230 -25.35 -4.09 -5.67
N ARG A 231 -25.94 -4.62 -4.60
CA ARG A 231 -26.29 -6.04 -4.51
C ARG A 231 -27.27 -6.42 -5.60
N LYS A 232 -27.00 -7.53 -6.26
CA LYS A 232 -27.89 -8.12 -7.26
C LYS A 232 -28.72 -9.24 -6.64
N PRO A 233 -29.92 -9.55 -7.19
CA PRO A 233 -30.68 -10.72 -6.78
C PRO A 233 -29.83 -12.00 -6.86
N ASN A 234 -30.02 -12.90 -5.90
CA ASN A 234 -29.37 -14.22 -5.85
C ASN A 234 -27.84 -14.22 -5.72
N GLN A 235 -27.21 -13.08 -5.43
CA GLN A 235 -25.79 -13.07 -5.07
C GLN A 235 -25.59 -13.67 -3.68
N THR A 236 -24.60 -14.57 -3.56
CA THR A 236 -24.09 -14.98 -2.25
C THR A 236 -23.41 -13.80 -1.56
N GLU A 237 -23.24 -13.88 -0.25
CA GLU A 237 -22.55 -12.83 0.51
C GLU A 237 -21.10 -12.66 0.04
N MET A 238 -20.41 -13.77 -0.21
CA MET A 238 -19.05 -13.75 -0.74
C MET A 238 -18.97 -13.06 -2.10
N ASP A 239 -19.85 -13.39 -3.06
CA ASP A 239 -19.83 -12.76 -4.39
C ASP A 239 -20.12 -11.25 -4.30
N TYR A 240 -21.10 -10.86 -3.46
CA TYR A 240 -21.43 -9.45 -3.28
C TYR A 240 -20.27 -8.67 -2.66
N GLN A 241 -19.70 -9.12 -1.53
CA GLN A 241 -18.60 -8.43 -0.88
C GLN A 241 -17.39 -8.34 -1.79
N MET A 242 -17.02 -9.43 -2.48
CA MET A 242 -15.93 -9.44 -3.45
C MET A 242 -16.12 -8.44 -4.60
N ARG A 243 -17.36 -8.25 -5.09
CA ARG A 243 -17.62 -7.25 -6.15
C ARG A 243 -17.68 -5.83 -5.63
N ASN A 244 -18.16 -5.63 -4.39
CA ASN A 244 -18.20 -4.32 -3.70
C ASN A 244 -17.04 -4.15 -2.70
N TRP A 245 -15.89 -4.74 -2.99
CA TRP A 245 -14.77 -5.00 -2.10
C TRP A 245 -14.26 -3.77 -1.32
N TYR A 246 -14.41 -2.58 -1.86
CA TYR A 246 -13.94 -1.36 -1.23
C TYR A 246 -14.62 -1.06 0.11
N TYR A 247 -15.80 -1.59 0.33
CA TYR A 247 -16.65 -1.31 1.48
C TYR A 247 -16.55 -2.33 2.61
N PHE A 248 -15.64 -3.32 2.48
CA PHE A 248 -15.44 -4.39 3.46
C PHE A 248 -14.01 -4.45 3.97
N ASN A 249 -13.86 -4.39 5.31
CA ASN A 249 -12.55 -4.31 5.96
C ASN A 249 -11.62 -5.48 5.61
N TRP A 250 -12.15 -6.69 5.51
CA TRP A 250 -11.33 -7.84 5.18
C TRP A 250 -10.73 -7.78 3.76
N LEU A 251 -11.32 -6.98 2.87
CA LEU A 251 -10.86 -6.79 1.49
C LEU A 251 -10.01 -5.53 1.30
N CYS A 252 -10.43 -4.38 1.87
CA CYS A 252 -9.77 -3.10 1.66
C CYS A 252 -9.02 -2.56 2.88
N GLY A 253 -9.46 -2.90 4.11
CA GLY A 253 -8.91 -2.35 5.34
C GLY A 253 -9.36 -0.92 5.66
N ASP A 254 -10.50 -0.47 5.11
CA ASP A 254 -11.02 0.88 5.10
C ASP A 254 -10.23 1.87 4.21
N HIS A 255 -10.81 3.02 3.87
CA HIS A 255 -10.21 3.98 2.95
C HIS A 255 -8.96 4.67 3.52
N ILE A 256 -8.80 4.73 4.83
CA ILE A 256 -7.54 5.16 5.46
C ILE A 256 -6.37 4.24 5.06
N ASN A 257 -6.63 2.94 4.94
CA ASN A 257 -5.65 1.96 4.48
C ASN A 257 -5.56 1.95 2.95
N GLU A 258 -6.70 1.88 2.25
CA GLU A 258 -6.70 1.65 0.80
C GLU A 258 -6.20 2.86 0.00
N GLN A 259 -6.60 4.08 0.36
CA GLN A 259 -6.19 5.29 -0.37
C GLN A 259 -5.20 6.15 0.41
N HIS A 260 -5.51 6.48 1.65
CA HIS A 260 -4.71 7.44 2.41
C HIS A 260 -3.32 6.94 2.80
N ILE A 261 -3.08 5.64 2.68
CA ILE A 261 -1.74 5.04 2.84
C ILE A 261 -0.66 5.78 2.05
N HIS A 262 -0.97 6.33 0.88
CA HIS A 262 -0.02 7.09 0.07
C HIS A 262 0.56 8.30 0.81
N ASN A 263 -0.28 9.04 1.54
CA ASN A 263 0.14 10.22 2.29
C ASN A 263 0.76 9.82 3.65
N ILE A 264 0.23 8.77 4.28
CA ILE A 264 0.78 8.20 5.52
C ILE A 264 2.21 7.67 5.27
N ASP A 265 2.44 6.99 4.15
CA ASP A 265 3.76 6.50 3.75
C ASP A 265 4.76 7.65 3.52
N VAL A 266 4.32 8.76 2.93
CA VAL A 266 5.17 9.96 2.80
C VAL A 266 5.56 10.51 4.16
N ALA A 267 4.65 10.53 5.16
CA ALA A 267 4.98 10.94 6.52
C ALA A 267 6.05 10.03 7.13
N ASN A 268 5.90 8.70 7.00
CA ASN A 268 6.88 7.74 7.44
C ASN A 268 8.24 7.95 6.75
N TRP A 269 8.22 8.23 5.44
CA TRP A 269 9.42 8.50 4.65
C TRP A 269 10.14 9.78 5.10
N VAL A 270 9.41 10.89 5.28
CA VAL A 270 9.95 12.16 5.82
C VAL A 270 10.53 11.97 7.20
N LYS A 271 9.86 11.22 8.09
CA LYS A 271 10.28 10.93 9.46
C LYS A 271 11.38 9.88 9.58
N LYS A 272 11.74 9.20 8.50
CA LYS A 272 12.68 8.06 8.51
C LYS A 272 12.30 6.99 9.54
N GLY A 273 11.01 6.81 9.80
CA GLY A 273 10.52 5.90 10.84
C GLY A 273 9.02 5.76 10.83
N TYR A 274 8.52 4.93 11.74
CA TYR A 274 7.10 4.67 11.91
C TYR A 274 6.64 5.21 13.27
N PRO A 275 5.35 5.58 13.42
CA PRO A 275 4.85 6.10 14.68
C PRO A 275 4.91 5.02 15.78
N VAL A 276 5.18 5.46 17.01
CA VAL A 276 5.18 4.58 18.19
C VAL A 276 3.79 4.44 18.80
N SER A 277 2.91 5.39 18.54
CA SER A 277 1.50 5.36 18.96
C SER A 277 0.66 6.27 18.07
N CYS A 278 -0.65 6.08 18.12
CA CYS A 278 -1.61 7.01 17.55
C CYS A 278 -2.89 7.08 18.39
N GLN A 279 -3.66 8.14 18.18
CA GLN A 279 -5.02 8.31 18.67
C GLN A 279 -5.82 9.02 17.57
N GLY A 280 -7.14 8.89 17.59
CA GLY A 280 -7.92 9.53 16.55
C GLY A 280 -9.43 9.42 16.76
N THR A 281 -10.14 10.11 15.88
CA THR A 281 -11.60 10.07 15.78
C THR A 281 -12.01 9.81 14.34
N GLY A 282 -13.15 9.18 14.17
CA GLY A 282 -13.72 8.86 12.86
C GLY A 282 -15.15 8.37 12.99
N GLY A 283 -15.77 8.08 11.87
CA GLY A 283 -17.15 7.61 11.86
C GLY A 283 -17.76 7.63 10.48
N ARG A 284 -19.10 7.59 10.48
CA ARG A 284 -19.94 7.74 9.29
C ARG A 284 -20.82 8.97 9.41
N GLN A 285 -20.80 9.81 8.38
CA GLN A 285 -21.69 10.95 8.20
C GLN A 285 -22.58 10.78 6.98
N VAL A 286 -22.04 10.27 5.90
CA VAL A 286 -22.68 10.22 4.57
C VAL A 286 -22.88 8.79 4.05
N ARG A 287 -22.17 7.81 4.55
CA ARG A 287 -22.29 6.39 4.16
C ARG A 287 -23.40 5.70 4.96
N ASN A 288 -24.65 5.90 4.55
CA ASN A 288 -25.83 5.41 5.29
C ASN A 288 -26.63 4.38 4.49
N GLY A 289 -26.16 3.95 3.33
CA GLY A 289 -26.81 2.97 2.46
C GLY A 289 -26.43 1.53 2.78
N LYS A 290 -27.21 0.58 2.27
CA LYS A 290 -26.96 -0.86 2.41
C LYS A 290 -25.71 -1.31 1.66
N ASP A 291 -25.34 -0.61 0.59
CA ASP A 291 -24.16 -0.90 -0.22
C ASP A 291 -22.89 -0.21 0.29
N ASP A 292 -22.97 0.51 1.41
CA ASP A 292 -21.83 1.18 2.04
C ASP A 292 -21.00 0.27 2.96
N GLY A 293 -21.36 -1.02 3.07
CA GLY A 293 -20.63 -2.01 3.86
C GLY A 293 -20.43 -1.58 5.31
N GLU A 294 -19.21 -1.82 5.84
CA GLU A 294 -18.90 -1.60 7.26
C GLU A 294 -17.85 -0.51 7.53
N ILE A 295 -17.22 0.07 6.50
CA ILE A 295 -16.14 1.05 6.65
C ILE A 295 -16.66 2.44 7.03
N PHE A 296 -15.79 3.24 7.66
CA PHE A 296 -16.07 4.65 7.95
C PHE A 296 -16.01 5.50 6.67
N ASP A 297 -16.48 6.75 6.75
CA ASP A 297 -16.32 7.73 5.66
C ASP A 297 -15.35 8.87 5.99
N HIS A 298 -14.86 8.94 7.24
CA HIS A 298 -13.82 9.87 7.65
C HIS A 298 -12.98 9.33 8.81
N HIS A 299 -11.68 9.72 8.80
CA HIS A 299 -10.72 9.47 9.88
C HIS A 299 -9.86 10.71 10.09
N ILE A 300 -9.63 11.07 11.34
CA ILE A 300 -8.66 12.07 11.78
C ILE A 300 -7.80 11.38 12.82
N VAL A 301 -6.50 11.29 12.57
CA VAL A 301 -5.55 10.53 13.41
C VAL A 301 -4.31 11.36 13.66
N ASP A 302 -3.86 11.40 14.90
CA ASP A 302 -2.56 11.93 15.29
C ASP A 302 -1.58 10.74 15.45
N PHE A 303 -0.59 10.68 14.58
CA PHE A 303 0.50 9.71 14.66
C PHE A 303 1.68 10.33 15.40
N THR A 304 2.07 9.74 16.54
CA THR A 304 3.20 10.19 17.36
C THR A 304 4.43 9.34 17.06
N TYR A 305 5.53 9.99 16.70
CA TYR A 305 6.82 9.36 16.41
C TYR A 305 7.72 9.33 17.66
N ALA A 306 8.80 8.53 17.61
CA ALA A 306 9.68 8.30 18.77
C ALA A 306 10.36 9.57 19.32
N ASP A 307 10.55 10.59 18.49
CA ASP A 307 11.09 11.91 18.90
C ASP A 307 10.02 12.86 19.47
N GLY A 308 8.80 12.39 19.67
CA GLY A 308 7.66 13.18 20.15
C GLY A 308 6.95 14.00 19.07
N THR A 309 7.43 14.00 17.83
CA THR A 309 6.75 14.69 16.73
C THR A 309 5.40 14.05 16.45
N THR A 310 4.39 14.86 16.27
CA THR A 310 3.04 14.43 15.86
C THR A 310 2.74 14.84 14.43
N ILE A 311 2.27 13.90 13.63
CA ILE A 311 1.76 14.13 12.27
C ILE A 311 0.25 13.90 12.28
N ASN A 312 -0.51 14.94 11.98
CA ASN A 312 -1.96 14.86 11.83
C ASN A 312 -2.33 14.31 10.46
N SER A 313 -3.18 13.31 10.43
CA SER A 313 -3.62 12.58 9.25
C SER A 313 -5.13 12.73 9.11
N GLN A 314 -5.59 13.20 7.95
CA GLN A 314 -7.01 13.41 7.69
C GLN A 314 -7.41 12.78 6.36
N CYS A 315 -8.40 11.91 6.39
CA CYS A 315 -9.01 11.41 5.17
C CYS A 315 -10.54 11.37 5.29
N ARG A 316 -11.22 11.64 4.17
CA ARG A 316 -12.68 11.55 4.09
C ARG A 316 -13.15 11.41 2.65
N HIS A 317 -14.35 10.84 2.51
CA HIS A 317 -15.07 10.71 1.25
C HIS A 317 -16.42 11.45 1.33
N TYR A 318 -16.41 12.77 1.14
CA TYR A 318 -17.61 13.62 1.12
C TYR A 318 -17.72 14.32 -0.24
N GLU A 319 -18.74 13.96 -1.02
CA GLU A 319 -19.00 14.60 -2.30
C GLU A 319 -19.43 16.07 -2.13
N GLY A 320 -19.10 16.90 -3.10
CA GLY A 320 -19.48 18.32 -3.11
C GLY A 320 -18.79 19.18 -2.04
N THR A 321 -17.74 18.67 -1.38
CA THR A 321 -16.99 19.38 -0.35
C THR A 321 -15.57 19.74 -0.79
N TYR A 322 -14.86 20.52 0.02
CA TYR A 322 -13.44 20.82 -0.21
C TYR A 322 -12.62 19.53 -0.44
N SER A 323 -11.75 19.56 -1.45
CA SER A 323 -10.88 18.43 -1.80
C SER A 323 -9.41 18.83 -1.67
N LYS A 324 -8.60 17.92 -1.08
CA LYS A 324 -7.15 18.05 -0.95
C LYS A 324 -6.49 16.70 -0.82
N VAL A 325 -5.55 16.41 -1.72
CA VAL A 325 -4.65 15.25 -1.60
C VAL A 325 -3.23 15.80 -1.62
N ASP A 326 -2.63 15.94 -0.46
CA ASP A 326 -1.34 16.63 -0.29
C ASP A 326 -0.72 16.34 1.08
N GLU A 327 0.54 16.77 1.28
CA GLU A 327 1.28 16.71 2.53
C GLU A 327 1.90 18.06 2.85
N MET A 328 1.93 18.40 4.13
CA MET A 328 2.60 19.58 4.67
C MET A 328 3.47 19.17 5.86
N PHE A 329 4.72 19.60 5.86
CA PHE A 329 5.64 19.37 6.98
C PHE A 329 6.25 20.68 7.45
N LEU A 330 6.39 20.80 8.76
CA LEU A 330 7.01 21.94 9.44
C LEU A 330 8.36 21.46 10.02
N GLY A 331 9.41 22.19 9.71
CA GLY A 331 10.73 22.00 10.28
C GLY A 331 11.19 23.21 11.07
N THR A 332 12.32 23.15 11.73
CA THR A 332 12.86 24.27 12.54
C THR A 332 13.37 25.44 11.69
N LYS A 333 13.66 25.23 10.39
CA LYS A 333 14.20 26.24 9.47
C LYS A 333 13.24 26.64 8.35
N GLY A 334 12.13 25.92 8.17
CA GLY A 334 11.18 26.18 7.10
C GLY A 334 10.10 25.09 7.04
N ARG A 335 9.35 25.10 5.94
CA ARG A 335 8.22 24.18 5.74
C ARG A 335 8.15 23.65 4.31
N VAL A 336 7.47 22.55 4.14
CA VAL A 336 6.92 22.15 2.84
C VAL A 336 5.69 23.02 2.56
N ASP A 337 5.71 23.73 1.45
CA ASP A 337 4.57 24.53 1.02
C ASP A 337 3.65 23.74 0.07
N SER A 338 4.23 22.89 -0.77
CA SER A 338 3.50 21.99 -1.67
C SER A 338 4.35 20.80 -2.07
N PHE A 339 3.72 19.61 -2.17
CA PHE A 339 4.25 18.42 -2.84
C PHE A 339 3.61 18.15 -4.21
N GLY A 340 2.70 19.00 -4.66
CA GLY A 340 2.01 18.86 -5.93
C GLY A 340 2.93 18.91 -7.17
N GLN A 341 2.38 19.14 -8.34
CA GLN A 341 3.15 19.24 -9.59
C GLN A 341 4.28 20.29 -9.52
N LYS A 342 4.06 21.39 -8.82
CA LYS A 342 5.10 22.33 -8.39
C LYS A 342 5.34 22.12 -6.89
N SER A 343 6.48 21.53 -6.54
CA SER A 343 6.84 21.26 -5.14
C SER A 343 7.77 22.36 -4.62
N ILE A 344 7.51 22.87 -3.41
CA ILE A 344 8.20 24.02 -2.85
C ILE A 344 8.59 23.75 -1.39
N LEU A 345 9.88 23.91 -1.08
CA LEU A 345 10.39 24.13 0.28
C LEU A 345 10.55 25.63 0.50
N MET A 346 10.02 26.15 1.60
CA MET A 346 9.99 27.58 1.89
C MET A 346 10.52 27.85 3.30
N ASP A 347 11.27 28.93 3.47
CA ASP A 347 11.65 29.41 4.80
C ASP A 347 10.49 30.16 5.47
N TYR A 348 10.66 30.53 6.76
CA TYR A 348 9.64 31.24 7.51
C TYR A 348 9.54 32.75 7.17
N LYS A 349 10.42 33.24 6.29
CA LYS A 349 10.32 34.60 5.71
C LYS A 349 9.56 34.63 4.39
N GLY A 350 9.08 33.42 3.93
CA GLY A 350 8.36 33.29 2.68
C GLY A 350 9.25 33.19 1.45
N GLN A 351 10.56 32.92 1.62
CA GLN A 351 11.47 32.75 0.51
C GLN A 351 11.60 31.26 0.15
N PRO A 352 11.54 30.91 -1.15
CA PRO A 352 11.77 29.53 -1.58
C PRO A 352 13.21 29.09 -1.26
N ILE A 353 13.35 28.02 -0.47
CA ILE A 353 14.61 27.30 -0.27
C ILE A 353 14.89 26.45 -1.53
N TYR A 354 13.83 25.83 -2.07
CA TYR A 354 13.89 25.01 -3.26
C TYR A 354 12.54 24.94 -3.96
N THR A 355 12.57 24.87 -5.28
CA THR A 355 11.37 24.64 -6.10
C THR A 355 11.66 23.56 -7.14
N HIS A 356 10.81 22.54 -7.19
CA HIS A 356 10.78 21.57 -8.26
C HIS A 356 9.59 21.83 -9.19
N ASN A 357 9.87 21.90 -10.50
CA ASN A 357 8.83 22.02 -11.51
C ASN A 357 8.65 20.68 -12.21
N GLY A 358 7.67 19.91 -11.76
CA GLY A 358 7.41 18.55 -12.23
C GLY A 358 6.76 18.42 -13.61
N LYS A 359 6.72 19.50 -14.44
CA LYS A 359 6.09 19.44 -15.77
C LYS A 359 6.72 18.42 -16.72
N SER A 360 8.02 18.15 -16.54
CA SER A 360 8.78 17.15 -17.32
C SER A 360 8.93 15.81 -16.62
N ASP A 361 8.41 15.67 -15.41
CA ASP A 361 8.46 14.41 -14.67
C ASP A 361 7.62 13.37 -15.41
N GLY A 362 8.15 12.16 -15.53
CA GLY A 362 7.43 11.04 -16.10
C GLY A 362 6.26 10.58 -15.22
N ASN A 363 5.42 9.72 -15.76
CA ASN A 363 4.36 9.08 -14.99
C ASN A 363 4.98 8.12 -13.94
N PRO A 364 4.81 8.34 -12.63
CA PRO A 364 5.42 7.51 -11.60
C PRO A 364 4.99 6.05 -11.65
N TYR A 365 3.77 5.77 -12.07
CA TYR A 365 3.30 4.40 -12.31
C TYR A 365 4.05 3.69 -13.45
N GLN A 366 4.53 4.43 -14.45
CA GLN A 366 5.38 3.87 -15.48
C GLN A 366 6.81 3.71 -14.99
N ILE A 367 7.33 4.67 -14.24
CA ILE A 367 8.71 4.66 -13.72
C ILE A 367 8.95 3.46 -12.81
N GLU A 368 7.99 3.12 -11.92
CA GLU A 368 8.14 1.95 -11.04
C GLU A 368 8.27 0.64 -11.81
N HIS A 369 7.56 0.51 -12.94
CA HIS A 369 7.69 -0.65 -13.83
C HIS A 369 8.98 -0.60 -14.64
N ASP A 370 9.34 0.57 -15.20
CA ASP A 370 10.58 0.72 -15.96
C ASP A 370 11.81 0.34 -15.12
N GLU A 371 11.88 0.81 -13.88
CA GLU A 371 12.98 0.50 -12.97
C GLU A 371 13.00 -0.98 -12.54
N LEU A 372 11.85 -1.58 -12.25
CA LEU A 372 11.74 -2.99 -11.90
C LEU A 372 12.19 -3.89 -13.07
N PHE A 373 11.63 -3.69 -14.24
CA PHE A 373 11.93 -4.55 -15.41
C PHE A 373 13.37 -4.32 -15.93
N ASP A 374 13.92 -3.11 -15.76
CA ASP A 374 15.34 -2.84 -16.06
C ASP A 374 16.28 -3.62 -15.13
N ALA A 375 16.00 -3.63 -13.81
CA ALA A 375 16.76 -4.42 -12.84
C ALA A 375 16.68 -5.93 -13.13
N ILE A 376 15.47 -6.44 -13.44
CA ILE A 376 15.26 -7.85 -13.79
C ILE A 376 16.06 -8.23 -15.04
N ALA A 377 15.95 -7.44 -16.11
CA ALA A 377 16.65 -7.70 -17.37
C ALA A 377 18.18 -7.69 -17.22
N LYS A 378 18.71 -6.88 -16.29
CA LYS A 378 20.14 -6.81 -15.96
C LYS A 378 20.58 -7.90 -14.97
N GLY A 379 19.67 -8.70 -14.44
CA GLY A 379 19.96 -9.67 -13.38
C GLY A 379 20.40 -9.01 -12.07
N GLU A 380 19.94 -7.78 -11.80
CA GLU A 380 20.25 -7.02 -10.59
C GLU A 380 19.22 -7.27 -9.50
N TYR A 381 19.65 -7.44 -8.26
CA TYR A 381 18.79 -7.35 -7.08
C TYR A 381 18.84 -5.91 -6.54
N LYS A 382 17.77 -5.18 -6.71
CA LYS A 382 17.69 -3.74 -6.42
C LYS A 382 16.54 -3.36 -5.50
N PHE A 383 15.42 -4.07 -5.54
CA PHE A 383 14.18 -3.68 -4.87
C PHE A 383 13.79 -4.65 -3.76
N ALA A 384 13.53 -4.11 -2.57
CA ALA A 384 13.06 -4.83 -1.39
C ALA A 384 11.96 -4.04 -0.66
N ASP A 385 10.98 -3.53 -1.42
CA ASP A 385 9.98 -2.57 -0.91
C ASP A 385 8.93 -3.21 0.01
N ALA A 386 8.86 -4.54 0.08
CA ALA A 386 7.82 -5.25 0.83
C ALA A 386 7.81 -4.88 2.33
N GLU A 387 8.97 -4.70 2.95
CA GLU A 387 9.06 -4.31 4.35
C GLU A 387 8.49 -2.91 4.59
N ASN A 388 8.87 -1.92 3.76
CA ASN A 388 8.31 -0.57 3.84
C ASN A 388 6.80 -0.59 3.58
N GLY A 389 6.36 -1.29 2.52
CA GLY A 389 4.94 -1.44 2.19
C GLY A 389 4.13 -2.04 3.34
N ALA A 390 4.68 -3.07 4.02
CA ALA A 390 4.03 -3.71 5.17
C ALA A 390 3.94 -2.76 6.38
N LYS A 391 5.01 -2.03 6.70
CA LYS A 391 5.03 -1.11 7.84
C LYS A 391 4.17 0.14 7.58
N SER A 392 4.14 0.68 6.36
CA SER A 392 3.23 1.76 6.01
C SER A 392 1.77 1.30 6.00
N THR A 393 1.49 0.07 5.55
CA THR A 393 0.17 -0.57 5.71
C THR A 393 -0.20 -0.70 7.20
N MET A 394 0.74 -1.14 8.07
CA MET A 394 0.49 -1.24 9.51
C MET A 394 0.20 0.12 10.14
N THR A 395 0.88 1.18 9.69
CA THR A 395 0.59 2.55 10.15
C THR A 395 -0.85 2.96 9.85
N ALA A 396 -1.33 2.69 8.64
CA ALA A 396 -2.71 2.98 8.26
C ALA A 396 -3.73 2.12 9.05
N ILE A 397 -3.45 0.81 9.23
CA ILE A 397 -4.26 -0.10 10.03
C ILE A 397 -4.32 0.37 11.49
N MET A 398 -3.20 0.79 12.08
CA MET A 398 -3.13 1.33 13.43
C MET A 398 -4.02 2.57 13.59
N GLY A 399 -4.03 3.47 12.59
CA GLY A 399 -4.94 4.62 12.54
C GLY A 399 -6.41 4.21 12.50
N ARG A 400 -6.78 3.18 11.71
CA ARG A 400 -8.12 2.59 11.73
C ARG A 400 -8.45 2.01 13.09
N MET A 401 -7.54 1.26 13.71
CA MET A 401 -7.74 0.68 15.04
C MET A 401 -8.05 1.77 16.07
N ALA A 402 -7.33 2.88 16.04
CA ALA A 402 -7.53 4.01 16.95
C ALA A 402 -8.89 4.67 16.75
N THR A 403 -9.30 4.95 15.51
CA THR A 403 -10.59 5.59 15.23
C THR A 403 -11.78 4.66 15.49
N TYR A 404 -11.64 3.35 15.26
CA TYR A 404 -12.69 2.36 15.50
C TYR A 404 -12.90 2.08 17.00
N SER A 405 -11.82 2.07 17.77
CA SER A 405 -11.89 1.82 19.23
C SER A 405 -12.10 3.10 20.05
N GLY A 406 -11.68 4.26 19.53
CA GLY A 406 -11.61 5.52 20.28
C GLY A 406 -10.53 5.52 21.36
N LYS A 407 -9.50 4.67 21.22
CA LYS A 407 -8.41 4.50 22.19
C LYS A 407 -7.06 4.93 21.59
N VAL A 408 -6.10 5.21 22.49
CA VAL A 408 -4.69 5.25 22.11
C VAL A 408 -4.25 3.85 21.75
N VAL A 409 -3.62 3.69 20.58
CA VAL A 409 -3.08 2.42 20.09
C VAL A 409 -1.57 2.57 19.96
N LYS A 410 -0.81 1.64 20.55
CA LYS A 410 0.64 1.59 20.42
C LYS A 410 1.05 0.68 19.27
N TRP A 411 2.19 0.96 18.65
CA TRP A 411 2.70 0.18 17.53
C TRP A 411 2.79 -1.32 17.82
N ASP A 412 3.40 -1.68 18.96
CA ASP A 412 3.59 -3.08 19.30
C ASP A 412 2.26 -3.79 19.61
N GLU A 413 1.30 -3.11 20.24
CA GLU A 413 -0.04 -3.64 20.48
C GLU A 413 -0.75 -3.89 19.14
N ALA A 414 -0.69 -2.90 18.22
CA ALA A 414 -1.30 -3.00 16.90
C ALA A 414 -0.68 -4.14 16.07
N LEU A 415 0.65 -4.20 15.99
CA LEU A 415 1.35 -5.21 15.19
C LEU A 415 1.14 -6.62 15.73
N ASN A 416 0.97 -6.79 17.05
CA ASN A 416 0.76 -8.08 17.71
C ASN A 416 -0.72 -8.47 17.85
N SER A 417 -1.66 -7.63 17.40
CA SER A 417 -3.10 -7.96 17.41
C SER A 417 -3.36 -9.30 16.70
N GLN A 418 -4.24 -10.10 17.30
CA GLN A 418 -4.66 -11.40 16.77
C GLN A 418 -5.99 -11.32 15.99
N ILE A 419 -6.53 -10.11 15.83
CA ILE A 419 -7.77 -9.90 15.08
C ILE A 419 -7.50 -10.13 13.61
N ASP A 420 -7.99 -11.26 13.11
CA ASP A 420 -7.93 -11.68 11.72
C ASP A 420 -9.28 -11.37 11.06
N LEU A 421 -9.25 -10.49 10.05
CA LEU A 421 -10.44 -10.09 9.31
C LEU A 421 -10.74 -11.02 8.14
N PHE A 422 -9.75 -11.82 7.68
CA PHE A 422 -9.90 -12.66 6.52
C PHE A 422 -10.85 -13.82 6.79
N PRO A 423 -11.69 -14.26 5.82
CA PRO A 423 -12.58 -15.41 5.99
C PRO A 423 -11.81 -16.71 6.24
N ASP A 424 -12.33 -17.58 7.10
CA ASP A 424 -11.71 -18.88 7.41
C ASP A 424 -11.73 -19.82 6.18
N LYS A 425 -12.69 -19.64 5.29
CA LYS A 425 -12.84 -20.40 4.03
C LYS A 425 -13.13 -19.49 2.86
N LEU A 426 -12.44 -19.68 1.76
CA LEU A 426 -12.71 -19.05 0.47
C LEU A 426 -13.49 -20.01 -0.43
N ALA A 427 -14.78 -19.77 -0.53
CA ALA A 427 -15.68 -20.43 -1.46
C ALA A 427 -16.89 -19.53 -1.74
N TRP A 428 -17.50 -19.66 -2.89
CA TRP A 428 -18.62 -18.80 -3.29
C TRP A 428 -19.84 -18.93 -2.38
N ASP A 429 -20.00 -20.06 -1.72
CA ASP A 429 -21.04 -20.38 -0.72
C ASP A 429 -20.59 -20.14 0.73
N ALA A 430 -19.34 -19.75 0.95
CA ALA A 430 -18.83 -19.44 2.29
C ALA A 430 -19.34 -18.08 2.77
N MET A 431 -19.47 -17.95 4.09
CA MET A 431 -19.86 -16.71 4.74
C MET A 431 -18.61 -15.93 5.17
N PRO A 432 -18.44 -14.66 4.72
CA PRO A 432 -17.47 -13.75 5.32
C PRO A 432 -17.77 -13.51 6.81
N LYS A 433 -16.76 -12.99 7.56
CA LYS A 433 -16.93 -12.71 9.00
C LYS A 433 -17.91 -11.57 9.30
N SER A 434 -18.02 -10.59 8.40
CA SER A 434 -19.00 -9.51 8.48
C SER A 434 -20.23 -9.85 7.65
N LEU A 435 -21.40 -9.86 8.29
CA LEU A 435 -22.68 -10.19 7.66
C LEU A 435 -23.66 -9.05 7.86
N PRO A 436 -24.60 -8.85 6.93
CA PRO A 436 -25.66 -7.86 7.10
C PRO A 436 -26.69 -8.32 8.14
N ASP A 437 -27.36 -7.36 8.75
CA ASP A 437 -28.55 -7.61 9.57
C ASP A 437 -29.78 -7.99 8.69
N LYS A 438 -30.92 -8.22 9.35
CA LYS A 438 -32.19 -8.56 8.66
C LYS A 438 -32.67 -7.51 7.67
N ASP A 439 -32.26 -6.26 7.85
CA ASP A 439 -32.62 -5.12 7.01
C ASP A 439 -31.60 -4.84 5.91
N GLY A 440 -30.48 -5.61 5.89
CA GLY A 440 -29.41 -5.56 4.88
C GLY A 440 -28.30 -4.57 5.19
N PHE A 441 -28.20 -4.05 6.42
CA PHE A 441 -27.13 -3.15 6.86
C PHE A 441 -26.02 -3.90 7.59
N TYR A 442 -24.79 -3.46 7.41
CA TYR A 442 -23.63 -4.00 8.10
C TYR A 442 -23.35 -3.25 9.39
N GLN A 443 -22.93 -3.98 10.42
CA GLN A 443 -22.52 -3.38 11.67
C GLN A 443 -21.23 -2.57 11.47
N ILE A 444 -21.26 -1.30 11.88
CA ILE A 444 -20.08 -0.42 11.88
C ILE A 444 -19.41 -0.41 13.26
N ALA A 445 -18.12 -0.08 13.26
CA ALA A 445 -17.38 0.10 14.51
C ALA A 445 -18.00 1.20 15.38
N VAL A 446 -18.00 0.99 16.69
CA VAL A 446 -18.51 1.96 17.69
C VAL A 446 -17.37 2.29 18.65
N PRO A 447 -16.84 3.54 18.61
CA PRO A 447 -15.79 3.98 19.54
C PRO A 447 -16.20 3.76 20.99
N GLY A 448 -15.27 3.27 21.81
CA GLY A 448 -15.51 2.88 23.20
C GLY A 448 -16.07 1.45 23.39
N LYS A 449 -16.53 0.79 22.31
CA LYS A 449 -17.09 -0.58 22.36
C LYS A 449 -16.33 -1.56 21.49
N THR A 450 -15.92 -1.13 20.29
CA THR A 450 -15.22 -2.01 19.33
C THR A 450 -13.80 -2.32 19.82
N ILE A 451 -13.47 -3.61 19.87
CA ILE A 451 -12.14 -4.10 20.19
C ILE A 451 -11.34 -4.17 18.89
N THR A 452 -10.12 -3.63 18.88
CA THR A 452 -9.26 -3.55 17.69
C THR A 452 -7.84 -4.05 17.90
N VAL A 453 -7.43 -4.29 19.14
CA VAL A 453 -6.14 -4.83 19.55
C VAL A 453 -6.31 -5.87 20.66
#